data_8ea6b707f3cb4d9dc3903bddac8a3483
#
_entry.id   8ea6b707f3cb4d9dc3903bddac8a3483
#
_cell.length_a   1.000
_cell.length_b   1.000
_cell.length_c   1.000
_cell.angle_alpha   90.00
_cell.angle_beta   90.00
_cell.angle_gamma   90.00
#
_symmetry.space_group_name_H-M   'P 1'
#
loop_
_entity.id
_entity.type
_entity.pdbx_description
1 polymer ?
#
loop_
_entity_poly.entity_id
_entity_poly.type
_entity_poly.pdbx_seq_one_letter_code
_entity_poly.pdbx_strand_id
1 'polypeptide(L)'
;MKDILCHAANTISILQNRPGTIATSSKGRDGIYPSYPSRQAMNGTGTTVIELKDIEFGYLPGQSVLHRLSLKVNAGAALQLTGANGCGKTTLIRLLNGIAFPDRGTYLFMEEPVTRQRLADSAYAKWFHQKIGYVWQNPDAQLFCSSVEEEIAFGPAQMGLSPAEIRQRTDDTLALLHIEHLRHRAPYTLSGGEKKKTAIGTILAINPQIWVLDEPMNDLDAAAQLWLADLLYSLQKAGKTIIFTSHEQQLAATLHATKKDLA
;
A
#
# COMPACT_ATOMS: atom_id res chain seq x y z
N MET A 1 -5.31 -19.68 16.72
CA MET A 1 -4.76 -18.33 16.85
C MET A 1 -3.24 -18.31 16.72
N LYS A 2 -2.45 -19.10 17.46
CA LYS A 2 -0.98 -19.16 17.30
C LYS A 2 -0.54 -19.67 15.92
N ASP A 3 -1.27 -20.61 15.32
CA ASP A 3 -0.92 -21.22 14.03
C ASP A 3 -1.13 -20.26 12.85
N ILE A 4 -2.11 -19.35 12.92
CA ILE A 4 -2.35 -18.31 11.88
C ILE A 4 -1.21 -17.28 11.89
N LEU A 5 -0.76 -16.86 13.06
CA LEU A 5 0.35 -15.92 13.21
C LEU A 5 1.68 -16.52 12.73
N CYS A 6 1.91 -17.81 12.99
CA CYS A 6 3.10 -18.52 12.53
C CYS A 6 3.10 -18.71 11.01
N HIS A 7 1.93 -19.02 10.41
CA HIS A 7 1.77 -19.12 8.96
C HIS A 7 1.92 -17.76 8.26
N ALA A 8 1.27 -16.72 8.77
CA ALA A 8 1.37 -15.37 8.22
C ALA A 8 2.82 -14.85 8.29
N ALA A 9 3.51 -15.03 9.42
CA ALA A 9 4.92 -14.64 9.56
C ALA A 9 5.84 -15.41 8.62
N ASN A 10 5.63 -16.74 8.45
CA ASN A 10 6.39 -17.55 7.50
C ASN A 10 6.11 -17.18 6.04
N THR A 11 4.86 -16.96 5.67
CA THR A 11 4.50 -16.60 4.29
C THR A 11 4.93 -15.18 3.95
N ILE A 12 4.82 -14.22 4.89
CA ILE A 12 5.39 -12.88 4.74
C ILE A 12 6.91 -12.96 4.61
N SER A 13 7.59 -13.83 5.39
CA SER A 13 9.02 -14.10 5.26
C SER A 13 9.38 -14.73 3.91
N ILE A 14 8.56 -15.62 3.38
CA ILE A 14 8.73 -16.24 2.05
C ILE A 14 8.58 -15.18 0.96
N LEU A 15 7.59 -14.29 1.07
CA LEU A 15 7.40 -13.16 0.15
C LEU A 15 8.55 -12.14 0.23
N GLN A 16 9.21 -12.02 1.40
CA GLN A 16 10.35 -11.12 1.61
C GLN A 16 11.69 -11.70 1.11
N ASN A 17 11.90 -13.00 1.31
CA ASN A 17 13.23 -13.63 1.10
C ASN A 17 13.46 -14.20 -0.29
N ARG A 18 12.50 -14.10 -1.22
CA ARG A 18 12.74 -14.45 -2.62
C ARG A 18 13.24 -13.21 -3.36
N PRO A 19 14.54 -13.15 -3.71
CA PRO A 19 15.02 -12.11 -4.61
C PRO A 19 14.34 -12.33 -5.95
N GLY A 20 13.44 -11.42 -6.32
CA GLY A 20 13.11 -11.25 -7.72
C GLY A 20 14.41 -10.80 -8.39
N THR A 21 15.19 -11.73 -8.89
CA THR A 21 16.33 -11.46 -9.73
C THR A 21 15.75 -10.85 -10.99
N ILE A 22 15.75 -9.53 -11.06
CA ILE A 22 15.59 -8.84 -12.34
C ILE A 22 16.81 -9.29 -13.13
N ALA A 23 16.64 -10.27 -13.98
CA ALA A 23 17.61 -10.61 -15.01
C ALA A 23 17.75 -9.36 -15.88
N THR A 24 18.76 -8.56 -15.59
CA THR A 24 19.24 -7.54 -16.52
C THR A 24 19.85 -8.26 -17.68
N SER A 25 19.04 -8.59 -18.68
CA SER A 25 19.53 -8.93 -20.01
C SER A 25 20.21 -7.67 -20.57
N SER A 26 21.50 -7.60 -20.36
CA SER A 26 22.36 -6.62 -20.98
C SER A 26 22.49 -6.92 -22.48
N LYS A 27 21.70 -6.24 -23.31
CA LYS A 27 22.09 -5.93 -24.68
C LYS A 27 21.47 -4.59 -25.10
N GLY A 28 22.32 -3.57 -25.07
CA GLY A 28 22.44 -2.45 -25.99
C GLY A 28 21.30 -1.45 -26.08
N ARG A 29 21.41 -0.37 -25.30
CA ARG A 29 21.43 1.02 -25.84
C ARG A 29 21.72 1.93 -24.66
N ASP A 30 22.75 2.78 -24.81
CA ASP A 30 23.18 3.78 -23.84
C ASP A 30 22.03 4.77 -23.56
N GLY A 31 21.35 4.58 -22.46
CA GLY A 31 20.37 5.49 -21.90
C GLY A 31 20.65 5.59 -20.40
N ILE A 32 21.06 6.76 -19.96
CA ILE A 32 21.33 7.10 -18.56
C ILE A 32 20.02 6.96 -17.79
N TYR A 33 19.77 5.79 -17.22
CA TYR A 33 18.71 5.63 -16.20
C TYR A 33 19.27 6.11 -14.87
N PRO A 34 18.61 7.04 -14.16
CA PRO A 34 19.03 7.40 -12.82
C PRO A 34 18.98 6.16 -11.93
N SER A 35 20.07 5.88 -11.20
CA SER A 35 20.14 4.81 -10.20
C SER A 35 19.30 5.21 -9.01
N TYR A 36 18.08 4.67 -8.93
CA TYR A 36 17.23 4.83 -7.73
C TYR A 36 17.82 4.03 -6.57
N PRO A 37 17.67 4.50 -5.31
CA PRO A 37 18.29 3.88 -4.14
C PRO A 37 17.97 2.38 -4.05
N SER A 38 19.02 1.57 -3.90
CA SER A 38 18.92 0.12 -3.80
C SER A 38 18.30 -0.32 -2.48
N ARG A 39 17.70 -1.52 -2.47
CA ARG A 39 16.98 -2.16 -1.35
C ARG A 39 17.75 -2.16 0.00
N GLN A 40 19.07 -2.05 0.01
CA GLN A 40 19.90 -2.18 1.20
C GLN A 40 19.96 -0.95 2.11
N ALA A 41 19.57 0.24 1.62
CA ALA A 41 19.73 1.49 2.36
C ALA A 41 18.57 1.82 3.35
N MET A 42 17.47 1.04 3.39
CA MET A 42 16.22 1.49 4.01
C MET A 42 15.71 0.66 5.20
N ASN A 43 16.51 -0.25 5.76
CA ASN A 43 16.10 -1.08 6.92
C ASN A 43 16.47 -0.47 8.28
N GLY A 44 16.82 0.82 8.35
CA GLY A 44 17.12 1.51 9.60
C GLY A 44 15.86 2.12 10.22
N THR A 45 15.53 1.73 11.46
CA THR A 45 14.59 2.48 12.32
C THR A 45 15.07 3.92 12.41
N GLY A 46 14.32 4.87 11.82
CA GLY A 46 14.67 6.29 11.79
C GLY A 46 14.78 6.91 10.39
N THR A 47 14.86 6.10 9.32
CA THR A 47 14.89 6.62 7.94
C THR A 47 13.51 7.17 7.54
N THR A 48 13.44 8.44 7.16
CA THR A 48 12.21 9.06 6.65
C THR A 48 11.88 8.52 5.25
N VAL A 49 10.70 7.93 5.08
CA VAL A 49 10.23 7.38 3.80
C VAL A 49 9.19 8.27 3.11
N ILE A 50 8.51 9.12 3.88
CA ILE A 50 7.57 10.14 3.37
C ILE A 50 7.86 11.45 4.10
N GLU A 51 8.04 12.53 3.34
CA GLU A 51 8.14 13.87 3.88
C GLU A 51 7.26 14.83 3.09
N LEU A 52 6.31 15.44 3.78
CA LEU A 52 5.48 16.52 3.28
C LEU A 52 5.90 17.82 3.98
N LYS A 53 6.09 18.89 3.21
CA LYS A 53 6.44 20.22 3.73
C LYS A 53 5.47 21.24 3.18
N ASP A 54 4.75 21.93 4.08
CA ASP A 54 3.84 23.03 3.79
C ASP A 54 2.87 22.76 2.63
N ILE A 55 2.29 21.56 2.60
CA ILE A 55 1.38 21.13 1.56
C ILE A 55 0.08 21.93 1.62
N GLU A 56 -0.25 22.57 0.52
CA GLU A 56 -1.58 23.16 0.25
C GLU A 56 -2.22 22.44 -0.93
N PHE A 57 -3.49 22.10 -0.81
CA PHE A 57 -4.24 21.43 -1.87
C PHE A 57 -5.73 21.79 -1.80
N GLY A 58 -6.35 22.03 -2.95
CA GLY A 58 -7.78 22.20 -3.13
C GLY A 58 -8.26 21.59 -4.44
N TYR A 59 -9.51 21.10 -4.46
CA TYR A 59 -10.13 20.59 -5.69
C TYR A 59 -10.63 21.72 -6.62
N LEU A 60 -10.95 22.87 -6.04
CA LEU A 60 -11.43 24.05 -6.77
C LEU A 60 -10.62 25.28 -6.36
N PRO A 61 -10.40 26.25 -7.26
CA PRO A 61 -9.74 27.50 -6.94
C PRO A 61 -10.40 28.19 -5.73
N GLY A 62 -9.59 28.57 -4.74
CA GLY A 62 -10.08 29.24 -3.52
C GLY A 62 -10.71 28.34 -2.47
N GLN A 63 -10.83 27.02 -2.70
CA GLN A 63 -11.32 26.04 -1.73
C GLN A 63 -10.21 25.09 -1.33
N SER A 64 -9.35 25.53 -0.43
CA SER A 64 -8.27 24.69 0.10
C SER A 64 -8.85 23.62 1.05
N VAL A 65 -8.38 22.39 0.91
CA VAL A 65 -8.72 21.24 1.75
C VAL A 65 -7.56 20.88 2.68
N LEU A 66 -6.33 21.01 2.20
CA LEU A 66 -5.13 20.85 3.02
C LEU A 66 -4.43 22.21 3.13
N HIS A 67 -4.17 22.62 4.38
CA HIS A 67 -3.63 23.95 4.70
C HIS A 67 -2.24 23.79 5.35
N ARG A 68 -1.17 24.11 4.60
CA ARG A 68 0.23 24.11 5.08
C ARG A 68 0.59 22.85 5.89
N LEU A 69 0.09 21.68 5.42
CA LEU A 69 0.29 20.41 6.11
C LEU A 69 1.76 19.99 5.99
N SER A 70 2.37 19.73 7.14
CA SER A 70 3.71 19.11 7.21
C SER A 70 3.62 17.80 7.97
N LEU A 71 4.28 16.76 7.43
CA LEU A 71 4.23 15.39 7.95
C LEU A 71 5.53 14.66 7.59
N LYS A 72 6.07 13.89 8.54
CA LYS A 72 7.16 12.93 8.30
C LYS A 72 6.73 11.54 8.76
N VAL A 73 7.01 10.54 7.94
CA VAL A 73 6.78 9.13 8.26
C VAL A 73 8.08 8.37 8.09
N ASN A 74 8.48 7.66 9.12
CA ASN A 74 9.69 6.85 9.11
C ASN A 74 9.38 5.40 8.70
N ALA A 75 10.37 4.71 8.18
CA ALA A 75 10.28 3.29 7.84
C ALA A 75 9.83 2.45 9.05
N GLY A 76 8.89 1.52 8.83
CA GLY A 76 8.36 0.63 9.87
C GLY A 76 7.38 1.31 10.85
N ALA A 77 7.12 2.61 10.73
CA ALA A 77 6.14 3.30 11.57
C ALA A 77 4.71 2.91 11.20
N ALA A 78 3.81 2.98 12.21
CA ALA A 78 2.37 3.04 11.97
C ALA A 78 1.86 4.45 12.26
N LEU A 79 1.05 4.99 11.35
CA LEU A 79 0.47 6.33 11.43
C LEU A 79 -1.03 6.27 11.21
N GLN A 80 -1.81 6.72 12.20
CA GLN A 80 -3.24 6.94 12.07
C GLN A 80 -3.50 8.41 11.69
N LEU A 81 -4.24 8.62 10.60
CA LEU A 81 -4.76 9.93 10.22
C LEU A 81 -6.15 10.11 10.85
N THR A 82 -6.30 11.14 11.69
CA THR A 82 -7.53 11.46 12.41
C THR A 82 -8.09 12.82 11.99
N GLY A 83 -9.31 13.11 12.39
CA GLY A 83 -10.01 14.39 12.14
C GLY A 83 -11.45 14.17 11.73
N ALA A 84 -12.24 15.24 11.70
CA ALA A 84 -13.65 15.22 11.33
C ALA A 84 -13.89 14.72 9.89
N ASN A 85 -15.11 14.33 9.57
CA ASN A 85 -15.47 14.03 8.18
C ASN A 85 -15.31 15.29 7.32
N GLY A 86 -14.68 15.13 6.14
CA GLY A 86 -14.39 16.24 5.25
C GLY A 86 -13.11 17.03 5.54
N CYS A 87 -12.38 16.75 6.64
CA CYS A 87 -11.13 17.48 6.97
C CYS A 87 -9.94 17.19 6.04
N GLY A 88 -10.09 16.33 5.03
CA GLY A 88 -9.06 16.05 4.04
C GLY A 88 -8.31 14.73 4.19
N LYS A 89 -8.73 13.77 5.06
CA LYS A 89 -8.07 12.46 5.23
C LYS A 89 -7.90 11.72 3.91
N THR A 90 -8.99 11.48 3.19
CA THR A 90 -8.94 10.81 1.88
C THR A 90 -8.16 11.63 0.84
N THR A 91 -8.20 12.96 0.92
CA THR A 91 -7.39 13.85 0.07
C THR A 91 -5.90 13.65 0.33
N LEU A 92 -5.49 13.59 1.58
CA LEU A 92 -4.10 13.30 1.97
C LEU A 92 -3.68 11.91 1.48
N ILE A 93 -4.54 10.90 1.67
CA ILE A 93 -4.29 9.54 1.16
C ILE A 93 -4.09 9.56 -0.37
N ARG A 94 -4.93 10.25 -1.12
CA ARG A 94 -4.78 10.38 -2.58
C ARG A 94 -3.47 11.06 -2.96
N LEU A 95 -3.07 12.08 -2.21
CA LEU A 95 -1.79 12.76 -2.41
C LEU A 95 -0.61 11.82 -2.14
N LEU A 96 -0.65 11.08 -1.03
CA LEU A 96 0.39 10.09 -0.68
C LEU A 96 0.55 9.01 -1.77
N ASN A 97 -0.52 8.64 -2.46
CA ASN A 97 -0.49 7.64 -3.53
C ASN A 97 -0.27 8.23 -4.94
N GLY A 98 0.06 9.53 -5.05
CA GLY A 98 0.32 10.17 -6.34
C GLY A 98 -0.92 10.33 -7.24
N ILE A 99 -2.13 10.19 -6.68
CA ILE A 99 -3.41 10.40 -7.37
C ILE A 99 -3.77 11.89 -7.40
N ALA A 100 -3.37 12.64 -6.36
CA ALA A 100 -3.46 14.09 -6.28
C ALA A 100 -2.06 14.69 -6.08
N PHE A 101 -1.87 15.94 -6.50
CA PHE A 101 -0.60 16.64 -6.39
C PHE A 101 -0.84 17.98 -5.69
N PRO A 102 0.07 18.39 -4.78
CA PRO A 102 -0.10 19.61 -4.05
C PRO A 102 -0.07 20.85 -4.99
N ASP A 103 -0.87 21.87 -4.66
CA ASP A 103 -0.82 23.18 -5.32
C ASP A 103 0.42 23.96 -4.88
N ARG A 104 0.82 23.78 -3.60
CA ARG A 104 2.03 24.34 -2.99
C ARG A 104 2.65 23.35 -2.01
N GLY A 105 3.92 23.57 -1.69
CA GLY A 105 4.70 22.72 -0.80
C GLY A 105 5.48 21.65 -1.56
N THR A 106 6.07 20.72 -0.81
CA THR A 106 6.93 19.66 -1.37
C THR A 106 6.55 18.32 -0.81
N TYR A 107 6.42 17.31 -1.68
CA TYR A 107 6.29 15.91 -1.32
C TYR A 107 7.54 15.14 -1.74
N LEU A 108 8.24 14.56 -0.77
CA LEU A 108 9.36 13.64 -0.97
C LEU A 108 8.95 12.23 -0.55
N PHE A 109 9.21 11.28 -1.43
CA PHE A 109 9.02 9.85 -1.21
C PHE A 109 10.36 9.14 -1.35
N MET A 110 10.88 8.60 -0.24
CA MET A 110 12.22 8.01 -0.20
C MET A 110 13.28 8.99 -0.77
N GLU A 111 13.23 10.25 -0.30
CA GLU A 111 14.09 11.37 -0.71
C GLU A 111 13.87 11.87 -2.15
N GLU A 112 13.04 11.18 -2.96
CA GLU A 112 12.73 11.55 -4.34
C GLU A 112 11.46 12.43 -4.41
N PRO A 113 11.48 13.56 -5.14
CA PRO A 113 10.29 14.40 -5.25
C PRO A 113 9.18 13.71 -6.05
N VAL A 114 7.96 13.78 -5.51
CA VAL A 114 6.75 13.27 -6.17
C VAL A 114 6.02 14.43 -6.82
N THR A 115 6.01 14.45 -8.13
CA THR A 115 5.31 15.47 -8.94
C THR A 115 4.53 14.81 -10.07
N ARG A 116 3.52 15.52 -10.59
CA ARG A 116 2.77 15.06 -11.77
C ARG A 116 3.69 14.73 -12.95
N GLN A 117 4.70 15.56 -13.18
CA GLN A 117 5.64 15.36 -14.28
C GLN A 117 6.49 14.10 -14.08
N ARG A 118 6.97 13.84 -12.88
CA ARG A 118 7.77 12.64 -12.59
C ARG A 118 6.94 11.36 -12.66
N LEU A 119 5.69 11.39 -12.18
CA LEU A 119 4.79 10.23 -12.28
C LEU A 119 4.26 10.01 -13.71
N ALA A 120 4.44 10.95 -14.64
CA ALA A 120 4.21 10.73 -16.07
C ALA A 120 5.34 9.90 -16.73
N ASP A 121 6.52 9.81 -16.11
CA ASP A 121 7.57 8.89 -16.52
C ASP A 121 7.23 7.47 -16.06
N SER A 122 7.18 6.54 -17.00
CA SER A 122 6.74 5.16 -16.73
C SER A 122 7.68 4.40 -15.79
N ALA A 123 8.98 4.66 -15.83
CA ALA A 123 9.94 3.99 -14.96
C ALA A 123 9.83 4.47 -13.52
N TYR A 124 9.68 5.78 -13.32
CA TYR A 124 9.46 6.35 -12.00
C TYR A 124 8.09 5.93 -11.42
N ALA A 125 7.02 5.98 -12.22
CA ALA A 125 5.68 5.54 -11.80
C ALA A 125 5.70 4.07 -11.36
N LYS A 126 6.33 3.20 -12.14
CA LYS A 126 6.48 1.77 -11.81
C LYS A 126 7.26 1.60 -10.51
N TRP A 127 8.39 2.28 -10.34
CA TRP A 127 9.17 2.25 -9.10
C TRP A 127 8.34 2.71 -7.89
N PHE A 128 7.64 3.84 -8.01
CA PHE A 128 6.82 4.42 -6.96
C PHE A 128 5.71 3.46 -6.52
N HIS A 129 4.90 2.97 -7.47
CA HIS A 129 3.77 2.08 -7.17
C HIS A 129 4.19 0.66 -6.74
N GLN A 130 5.43 0.25 -6.99
CA GLN A 130 5.98 -0.98 -6.39
C GLN A 130 6.32 -0.81 -4.89
N LYS A 131 6.51 0.43 -4.42
CA LYS A 131 6.91 0.74 -3.05
C LYS A 131 5.75 1.12 -2.15
N ILE A 132 4.67 1.65 -2.71
CA ILE A 132 3.47 2.07 -1.99
C ILE A 132 2.25 1.33 -2.53
N GLY A 133 1.46 0.74 -1.63
CA GLY A 133 0.20 0.07 -1.97
C GLY A 133 -0.96 0.77 -1.30
N TYR A 134 -2.08 0.89 -2.01
CA TYR A 134 -3.27 1.57 -1.52
C TYR A 134 -4.48 0.62 -1.48
N VAL A 135 -5.02 0.43 -0.30
CA VAL A 135 -6.30 -0.27 -0.08
C VAL A 135 -7.40 0.77 0.03
N TRP A 136 -8.29 0.78 -0.95
CA TRP A 136 -9.38 1.75 -1.04
C TRP A 136 -10.47 1.46 0.00
N GLN A 137 -11.18 2.51 0.43
CA GLN A 137 -12.31 2.39 1.32
C GLN A 137 -13.36 1.44 0.72
N ASN A 138 -13.77 1.71 -0.52
CA ASN A 138 -14.70 0.85 -1.27
C ASN A 138 -13.92 -0.13 -2.16
N PRO A 139 -13.93 -1.45 -1.89
CA PRO A 139 -13.24 -2.43 -2.71
C PRO A 139 -13.80 -2.55 -4.13
N ASP A 140 -15.08 -2.22 -4.38
CA ASP A 140 -15.64 -2.22 -5.74
C ASP A 140 -14.98 -1.19 -6.67
N ALA A 141 -14.40 -0.13 -6.11
CA ALA A 141 -13.62 0.84 -6.89
C ALA A 141 -12.20 0.38 -7.19
N GLN A 142 -11.72 -0.67 -6.51
CA GLN A 142 -10.36 -1.23 -6.67
C GLN A 142 -10.36 -2.46 -7.57
N LEU A 143 -11.41 -3.30 -7.52
CA LEU A 143 -11.50 -4.59 -8.21
C LEU A 143 -12.16 -4.41 -9.58
N PHE A 144 -11.51 -4.89 -10.65
CA PHE A 144 -11.94 -4.68 -12.05
C PHE A 144 -11.67 -5.87 -12.99
N CYS A 145 -10.96 -6.91 -12.54
CA CYS A 145 -10.69 -8.10 -13.34
C CYS A 145 -11.87 -9.07 -13.36
N SER A 146 -11.80 -10.09 -14.19
CA SER A 146 -12.88 -11.07 -14.36
C SER A 146 -12.93 -12.13 -13.25
N SER A 147 -11.83 -12.33 -12.52
CA SER A 147 -11.72 -13.31 -11.44
C SER A 147 -10.80 -12.82 -10.32
N VAL A 148 -10.95 -13.40 -9.11
CA VAL A 148 -10.06 -13.15 -7.96
C VAL A 148 -8.61 -13.48 -8.29
N GLU A 149 -8.36 -14.55 -9.04
CA GLU A 149 -7.02 -14.92 -9.48
C GLU A 149 -6.37 -13.83 -10.33
N GLU A 150 -7.11 -13.31 -11.32
CA GLU A 150 -6.63 -12.24 -12.18
C GLU A 150 -6.39 -10.93 -11.43
N GLU A 151 -7.26 -10.59 -10.47
CA GLU A 151 -7.06 -9.44 -9.59
C GLU A 151 -5.74 -9.51 -8.84
N ILE A 152 -5.45 -10.65 -8.21
CA ILE A 152 -4.22 -10.84 -7.43
C ILE A 152 -2.99 -10.91 -8.34
N ALA A 153 -3.12 -11.52 -9.51
CA ALA A 153 -2.04 -11.66 -10.48
C ALA A 153 -1.68 -10.36 -11.20
N PHE A 154 -2.63 -9.42 -11.28
CA PHE A 154 -2.47 -8.18 -12.08
C PHE A 154 -1.25 -7.36 -11.66
N GLY A 155 -1.11 -7.05 -10.37
CA GLY A 155 0.02 -6.27 -9.86
C GLY A 155 1.38 -6.92 -10.18
N PRO A 156 1.62 -8.19 -9.80
CA PRO A 156 2.82 -8.94 -10.18
C PRO A 156 3.13 -8.95 -11.68
N ALA A 157 2.09 -9.07 -12.54
CA ALA A 157 2.25 -9.00 -13.98
C ALA A 157 2.75 -7.62 -14.45
N GLN A 158 2.16 -6.53 -13.93
CA GLN A 158 2.61 -5.16 -14.21
C GLN A 158 4.04 -4.89 -13.71
N MET A 159 4.48 -5.59 -12.68
CA MET A 159 5.88 -5.54 -12.22
C MET A 159 6.84 -6.24 -13.19
N GLY A 160 6.34 -7.04 -14.14
CA GLY A 160 7.14 -7.78 -15.10
C GLY A 160 7.75 -9.05 -14.52
N LEU A 161 7.09 -9.67 -13.55
CA LEU A 161 7.50 -10.97 -13.03
C LEU A 161 7.25 -12.07 -14.06
N SER A 162 7.99 -13.17 -13.93
CA SER A 162 7.78 -14.34 -14.79
C SER A 162 6.42 -15.01 -14.52
N PRO A 163 5.85 -15.72 -15.48
CA PRO A 163 4.58 -16.45 -15.27
C PRO A 163 4.62 -17.43 -14.09
N ALA A 164 5.79 -18.03 -13.81
CA ALA A 164 5.95 -18.92 -12.66
C ALA A 164 5.90 -18.16 -11.32
N GLU A 165 6.57 -17.01 -11.23
CA GLU A 165 6.54 -16.13 -10.03
C GLU A 165 5.15 -15.54 -9.80
N ILE A 166 4.44 -15.16 -10.88
CA ILE A 166 3.06 -14.64 -10.78
C ILE A 166 2.16 -15.72 -10.19
N ARG A 167 2.17 -16.94 -10.75
CA ARG A 167 1.39 -18.05 -10.21
C ARG A 167 1.69 -18.33 -8.75
N GLN A 168 2.98 -18.45 -8.41
CA GLN A 168 3.40 -18.72 -7.03
C GLN A 168 2.91 -17.64 -6.06
N ARG A 169 3.06 -16.35 -6.40
CA ARG A 169 2.58 -15.24 -5.56
C ARG A 169 1.07 -15.24 -5.41
N THR A 170 0.35 -15.55 -6.48
CA THR A 170 -1.11 -15.66 -6.47
C THR A 170 -1.54 -16.79 -5.54
N ASP A 171 -0.93 -17.98 -5.68
CA ASP A 171 -1.23 -19.14 -4.83
C ASP A 171 -0.92 -18.85 -3.35
N ASP A 172 0.27 -18.32 -3.06
CA ASP A 172 0.67 -17.95 -1.71
C ASP A 172 -0.29 -16.91 -1.09
N THR A 173 -0.73 -15.93 -1.89
CA THR A 173 -1.65 -14.88 -1.44
C THR A 173 -3.04 -15.44 -1.15
N LEU A 174 -3.59 -16.26 -2.05
CA LEU A 174 -4.89 -16.90 -1.87
C LEU A 174 -4.92 -17.76 -0.60
N ALA A 175 -3.86 -18.57 -0.40
CA ALA A 175 -3.71 -19.42 0.78
C ALA A 175 -3.59 -18.59 2.08
N LEU A 176 -2.77 -17.52 2.08
CA LEU A 176 -2.62 -16.64 3.25
C LEU A 176 -3.94 -15.99 3.68
N LEU A 177 -4.78 -15.63 2.70
CA LEU A 177 -6.08 -14.98 2.95
C LEU A 177 -7.21 -15.97 3.18
N HIS A 178 -6.96 -17.30 3.00
CA HIS A 178 -7.96 -18.36 3.05
C HIS A 178 -9.13 -18.12 2.07
N ILE A 179 -8.80 -17.73 0.82
CA ILE A 179 -9.76 -17.44 -0.25
C ILE A 179 -9.50 -18.28 -1.51
N GLU A 180 -8.82 -19.44 -1.41
CA GLU A 180 -8.53 -20.33 -2.54
C GLU A 180 -9.81 -20.77 -3.25
N HIS A 181 -10.89 -20.97 -2.48
CA HIS A 181 -12.21 -21.37 -2.98
C HIS A 181 -12.88 -20.28 -3.82
N LEU A 182 -12.41 -19.03 -3.75
CA LEU A 182 -12.92 -17.91 -4.54
C LEU A 182 -12.11 -17.66 -5.82
N ARG A 183 -11.05 -18.40 -6.06
CA ARG A 183 -10.05 -18.19 -7.15
C ARG A 183 -10.69 -17.80 -8.48
N HIS A 184 -11.69 -18.54 -8.92
CA HIS A 184 -12.32 -18.37 -10.23
C HIS A 184 -13.63 -17.57 -10.17
N ARG A 185 -14.00 -17.03 -9.01
CA ARG A 185 -15.19 -16.20 -8.88
C ARG A 185 -14.93 -14.78 -9.36
N ALA A 186 -15.94 -14.21 -9.99
CA ALA A 186 -15.90 -12.80 -10.37
C ALA A 186 -16.06 -11.88 -9.13
N PRO A 187 -15.26 -10.81 -8.99
CA PRO A 187 -15.30 -9.95 -7.80
C PRO A 187 -16.68 -9.39 -7.45
N TYR A 188 -17.51 -9.06 -8.44
CA TYR A 188 -18.87 -8.56 -8.22
C TYR A 188 -19.83 -9.58 -7.57
N THR A 189 -19.46 -10.88 -7.55
CA THR A 189 -20.25 -11.94 -6.91
C THR A 189 -19.86 -12.21 -5.46
N LEU A 190 -18.85 -11.53 -4.95
CA LEU A 190 -18.31 -11.72 -3.62
C LEU A 190 -19.09 -10.93 -2.57
N SER A 191 -19.11 -11.43 -1.33
CA SER A 191 -19.55 -10.66 -0.17
C SER A 191 -18.60 -9.49 0.12
N GLY A 192 -19.03 -8.51 0.92
CA GLY A 192 -18.20 -7.35 1.27
C GLY A 192 -16.86 -7.73 1.91
N GLY A 193 -16.87 -8.71 2.84
CA GLY A 193 -15.65 -9.20 3.47
C GLY A 193 -14.72 -9.95 2.50
N GLU A 194 -15.27 -10.75 1.57
CA GLU A 194 -14.50 -11.43 0.53
C GLU A 194 -13.88 -10.42 -0.45
N LYS A 195 -14.63 -9.40 -0.85
CA LYS A 195 -14.11 -8.28 -1.67
C LYS A 195 -12.97 -7.56 -0.97
N LYS A 196 -13.12 -7.25 0.32
CA LYS A 196 -12.06 -6.60 1.11
C LYS A 196 -10.81 -7.47 1.20
N LYS A 197 -10.95 -8.78 1.46
CA LYS A 197 -9.82 -9.72 1.44
C LYS A 197 -9.15 -9.76 0.08
N THR A 198 -9.92 -9.81 -1.02
CA THR A 198 -9.39 -9.79 -2.38
C THR A 198 -8.62 -8.49 -2.65
N ALA A 199 -9.19 -7.33 -2.29
CA ALA A 199 -8.52 -6.03 -2.44
C ALA A 199 -7.21 -5.93 -1.64
N ILE A 200 -7.16 -6.49 -0.43
CA ILE A 200 -5.93 -6.61 0.35
C ILE A 200 -4.95 -7.57 -0.35
N GLY A 201 -5.45 -8.66 -0.93
CA GLY A 201 -4.66 -9.64 -1.69
C GLY A 201 -3.93 -9.03 -2.87
N THR A 202 -4.57 -8.11 -3.60
CA THR A 202 -3.91 -7.42 -4.74
C THR A 202 -2.67 -6.65 -4.27
N ILE A 203 -2.73 -6.04 -3.08
CA ILE A 203 -1.61 -5.29 -2.51
C ILE A 203 -0.56 -6.24 -1.88
N LEU A 204 -0.99 -7.33 -1.25
CA LEU A 204 -0.07 -8.36 -0.71
C LEU A 204 0.81 -8.96 -1.81
N ALA A 205 0.23 -9.28 -2.96
CA ALA A 205 0.94 -9.85 -4.10
C ALA A 205 2.03 -8.92 -4.67
N ILE A 206 1.83 -7.61 -4.61
CA ILE A 206 2.83 -6.58 -4.95
C ILE A 206 3.92 -6.53 -3.87
N ASN A 207 3.57 -6.78 -2.59
CA ASN A 207 4.44 -6.71 -1.42
C ASN A 207 5.14 -5.35 -1.24
N PRO A 208 4.41 -4.22 -1.21
CA PRO A 208 5.00 -2.88 -1.10
C PRO A 208 5.69 -2.67 0.26
N GLN A 209 6.53 -1.64 0.36
CA GLN A 209 7.15 -1.23 1.62
C GLN A 209 6.22 -0.39 2.48
N ILE A 210 5.34 0.38 1.85
CA ILE A 210 4.39 1.29 2.51
C ILE A 210 2.98 0.87 2.13
N TRP A 211 2.14 0.69 3.15
CA TRP A 211 0.73 0.38 3.03
C TRP A 211 -0.08 1.61 3.43
N VAL A 212 -0.96 2.04 2.55
CA VAL A 212 -1.91 3.12 2.80
C VAL A 212 -3.31 2.53 2.74
N LEU A 213 -4.10 2.70 3.82
CA LEU A 213 -5.42 2.11 3.91
C LEU A 213 -6.45 3.20 4.29
N ASP A 214 -7.52 3.30 3.49
CA ASP A 214 -8.61 4.24 3.76
C ASP A 214 -9.77 3.49 4.40
N GLU A 215 -10.04 3.77 5.69
CA GLU A 215 -11.09 3.16 6.51
C GLU A 215 -11.15 1.62 6.35
N PRO A 216 -10.05 0.89 6.61
CA PRO A 216 -9.95 -0.53 6.26
C PRO A 216 -10.87 -1.43 7.07
N MET A 217 -11.36 -0.97 8.24
CA MET A 217 -12.23 -1.76 9.15
C MET A 217 -13.72 -1.64 8.81
N ASN A 218 -14.09 -0.66 7.97
CA ASN A 218 -15.48 -0.46 7.62
C ASN A 218 -16.05 -1.67 6.88
N ASP A 219 -17.32 -1.97 7.15
CA ASP A 219 -18.08 -3.07 6.56
C ASP A 219 -17.54 -4.48 6.87
N LEU A 220 -16.65 -4.61 7.86
CA LEU A 220 -16.15 -5.88 8.36
C LEU A 220 -16.85 -6.28 9.66
N ASP A 221 -17.18 -7.56 9.79
CA ASP A 221 -17.60 -8.12 11.08
C ASP A 221 -16.42 -8.21 12.07
N ALA A 222 -16.72 -8.47 13.35
CA ALA A 222 -15.71 -8.50 14.40
C ALA A 222 -14.57 -9.52 14.12
N ALA A 223 -14.88 -10.66 13.50
CA ALA A 223 -13.88 -11.67 13.20
C ALA A 223 -12.94 -11.21 12.08
N ALA A 224 -13.48 -10.57 11.04
CA ALA A 224 -12.71 -10.02 9.94
C ALA A 224 -11.87 -8.80 10.38
N GLN A 225 -12.37 -7.97 11.30
CA GLN A 225 -11.62 -6.86 11.90
C GLN A 225 -10.41 -7.37 12.69
N LEU A 226 -10.58 -8.39 13.53
CA LEU A 226 -9.48 -9.01 14.27
C LEU A 226 -8.44 -9.61 13.32
N TRP A 227 -8.89 -10.36 12.31
CA TRP A 227 -8.01 -10.90 11.27
C TRP A 227 -7.18 -9.82 10.58
N LEU A 228 -7.82 -8.71 10.18
CA LEU A 228 -7.13 -7.62 9.50
C LEU A 228 -6.13 -6.91 10.43
N ALA A 229 -6.49 -6.69 11.70
CA ALA A 229 -5.58 -6.12 12.68
C ALA A 229 -4.34 -6.99 12.88
N ASP A 230 -4.49 -8.32 12.99
CA ASP A 230 -3.39 -9.28 13.11
C ASP A 230 -2.50 -9.29 11.85
N LEU A 231 -3.10 -9.22 10.66
CA LEU A 231 -2.37 -9.12 9.40
C LEU A 231 -1.51 -7.84 9.34
N LEU A 232 -2.11 -6.69 9.63
CA LEU A 232 -1.41 -5.40 9.61
C LEU A 232 -0.29 -5.34 10.67
N TYR A 233 -0.53 -5.91 11.87
CA TYR A 233 0.50 -6.04 12.89
C TYR A 233 1.67 -6.91 12.42
N SER A 234 1.38 -8.03 11.76
CA SER A 234 2.41 -8.93 11.20
C SER A 234 3.22 -8.24 10.11
N LEU A 235 2.57 -7.46 9.23
CA LEU A 235 3.23 -6.64 8.22
C LEU A 235 4.15 -5.58 8.85
N GLN A 236 3.68 -4.88 9.89
CA GLN A 236 4.49 -3.90 10.61
C GLN A 236 5.71 -4.57 11.27
N LYS A 237 5.54 -5.72 11.92
CA LYS A 237 6.66 -6.50 12.49
C LYS A 237 7.67 -6.94 11.44
N ALA A 238 7.19 -7.16 10.21
CA ALA A 238 8.04 -7.45 9.06
C ALA A 238 8.71 -6.18 8.46
N GLY A 239 8.62 -5.02 9.13
CA GLY A 239 9.26 -3.77 8.75
C GLY A 239 8.45 -2.92 7.74
N LYS A 240 7.18 -3.27 7.49
CA LYS A 240 6.33 -2.46 6.62
C LYS A 240 5.87 -1.19 7.34
N THR A 241 5.77 -0.09 6.62
CA THR A 241 5.18 1.17 7.10
C THR A 241 3.69 1.13 6.83
N ILE A 242 2.87 1.45 7.84
CA ILE A 242 1.41 1.40 7.75
C ILE A 242 0.84 2.80 7.98
N ILE A 243 0.10 3.35 7.01
CA ILE A 243 -0.61 4.62 7.13
C ILE A 243 -2.09 4.32 6.93
N PHE A 244 -2.95 4.75 7.83
CA PHE A 244 -4.37 4.43 7.72
C PHE A 244 -5.26 5.52 8.30
N THR A 245 -6.48 5.62 7.74
CA THR A 245 -7.58 6.31 8.38
C THR A 245 -8.42 5.28 9.13
N SER A 246 -8.87 5.61 10.30
CA SER A 246 -9.86 4.81 11.03
C SER A 246 -10.45 5.61 12.16
N HIS A 247 -11.73 5.40 12.42
CA HIS A 247 -12.40 5.85 13.64
C HIS A 247 -12.20 4.86 14.80
N GLU A 248 -11.69 3.66 14.53
CA GLU A 248 -11.51 2.61 15.51
C GLU A 248 -10.20 2.76 16.29
N GLN A 249 -10.31 2.89 17.61
CA GLN A 249 -9.15 3.04 18.50
C GLN A 249 -8.36 1.72 18.63
N GLN A 250 -9.02 0.57 18.47
CA GLN A 250 -8.41 -0.73 18.67
C GLN A 250 -7.29 -1.01 17.66
N LEU A 251 -7.48 -0.70 16.36
CA LEU A 251 -6.45 -0.87 15.36
C LEU A 251 -5.22 -0.02 15.67
N ALA A 252 -5.44 1.26 16.06
CA ALA A 252 -4.34 2.14 16.42
C ALA A 252 -3.55 1.65 17.63
N ALA A 253 -4.24 1.08 18.64
CA ALA A 253 -3.60 0.48 19.81
C ALA A 253 -2.79 -0.77 19.44
N THR A 254 -3.34 -1.67 18.59
CA THR A 254 -2.67 -2.89 18.13
C THR A 254 -1.38 -2.56 17.37
N LEU A 255 -1.39 -1.53 16.53
CA LEU A 255 -0.23 -1.11 15.74
C LEU A 255 0.70 -0.13 16.48
N HIS A 256 0.40 0.24 17.73
CA HIS A 256 1.11 1.31 18.45
C HIS A 256 1.27 2.57 17.58
N ALA A 257 0.21 2.92 16.83
CA ALA A 257 0.25 3.97 15.82
C ALA A 257 0.38 5.35 16.45
N THR A 258 1.25 6.18 15.88
CA THR A 258 1.23 7.62 16.14
C THR A 258 0.00 8.24 15.47
N LYS A 259 -0.51 9.34 16.02
CA LYS A 259 -1.68 10.02 15.47
C LYS A 259 -1.27 11.33 14.81
N LYS A 260 -1.82 11.61 13.64
CA LYS A 260 -1.80 12.91 12.99
C LYS A 260 -3.23 13.40 12.82
N ASP A 261 -3.56 14.45 13.56
CA ASP A 261 -4.83 15.15 13.39
C ASP A 261 -4.73 16.14 12.23
N LEU A 262 -5.76 16.16 11.39
CA LEU A 262 -5.88 17.03 10.22
C LEU A 262 -6.88 18.18 10.46
N ALA A 263 -7.43 18.28 11.67
CA ALA A 263 -8.34 19.37 12.02
C ALA A 263 -7.58 20.69 12.24
#